data_06aaec404d5276a74bc8b91b957bfd7c
#
_entry.id   06aaec404d5276a74bc8b91b957bfd7c
#
_cell.length_a   1.000
_cell.length_b   1.000
_cell.length_c   1.000
_cell.angle_alpha   90.00
_cell.angle_beta   90.00
_cell.angle_gamma   90.00
#
_symmetry.space_group_name_H-M   'P 1'
#
loop_
_entity.id
_entity.type
_entity.pdbx_description
1 polymer ?
#
loop_
_entity_poly.entity_id
_entity_poly.type
_entity_poly.pdbx_seq_one_letter_code
_entity_poly.pdbx_strand_id
1 'polypeptide(L)'
;GGPKVQEFERECERYFGAKHAITVNSWTSGLIAAIGAIGVEPGDEIIVTPWTMCASATAILHWNAIPIFADIETETFCLDIASVEANITHKTKAIMSVDIFGHSSDMDSLMSLAKKHNLKVISDTAQAPGALYHEKYAGTLADIGGYSLNYHKHIHTGEGGILVTNDDDLANRMRLIR
;
A
#
# COMPACT_ATOMS: atom_id res chain seq x y z
N GLY A 1 -19.03 -9.58 1.35
CA GLY A 1 -19.83 -8.48 1.90
C GLY A 1 -21.25 -8.45 1.35
N GLY A 2 -22.12 -7.65 1.97
CA GLY A 2 -23.49 -7.48 1.51
C GLY A 2 -23.60 -6.62 0.24
N PRO A 3 -24.83 -6.47 -0.32
CA PRO A 3 -25.04 -5.75 -1.60
C PRO A 3 -24.50 -4.31 -1.60
N LYS A 4 -24.60 -3.58 -0.48
CA LYS A 4 -24.11 -2.22 -0.35
C LYS A 4 -22.57 -2.13 -0.35
N VAL A 5 -21.91 -3.13 0.24
CA VAL A 5 -20.45 -3.24 0.19
C VAL A 5 -20.00 -3.48 -1.25
N GLN A 6 -20.65 -4.39 -1.98
CA GLN A 6 -20.35 -4.66 -3.38
C GLN A 6 -20.60 -3.45 -4.28
N GLU A 7 -21.66 -2.70 -4.02
CA GLU A 7 -21.95 -1.44 -4.72
C GLU A 7 -20.82 -0.42 -4.48
N PHE A 8 -20.39 -0.27 -3.25
CA PHE A 8 -19.31 0.64 -2.88
C PHE A 8 -17.96 0.20 -3.50
N GLU A 9 -17.64 -1.10 -3.50
CA GLU A 9 -16.44 -1.61 -4.18
C GLU A 9 -16.45 -1.25 -5.68
N ARG A 10 -17.58 -1.45 -6.39
CA ARG A 10 -17.70 -1.05 -7.81
C ARG A 10 -17.56 0.45 -8.04
N GLU A 11 -18.11 1.28 -7.15
CA GLU A 11 -17.95 2.73 -7.25
C GLU A 11 -16.49 3.14 -7.04
N CYS A 12 -15.76 2.49 -6.12
CA CYS A 12 -14.33 2.71 -5.92
C CYS A 12 -13.50 2.28 -7.13
N GLU A 13 -13.81 1.12 -7.73
CA GLU A 13 -13.18 0.66 -8.97
C GLU A 13 -13.32 1.71 -10.08
N ARG A 14 -14.54 2.23 -10.26
CA ARG A 14 -14.82 3.25 -11.27
C ARG A 14 -14.13 4.58 -10.98
N TYR A 15 -14.18 5.04 -9.71
CA TYR A 15 -13.64 6.33 -9.31
C TYR A 15 -12.11 6.38 -9.40
N PHE A 16 -11.44 5.37 -8.85
CA PHE A 16 -9.98 5.29 -8.85
C PHE A 16 -9.39 4.73 -10.16
N GLY A 17 -10.22 4.19 -11.07
CA GLY A 17 -9.74 3.56 -12.29
C GLY A 17 -8.95 2.28 -12.03
N ALA A 18 -9.22 1.59 -10.93
CA ALA A 18 -8.61 0.32 -10.59
C ALA A 18 -9.50 -0.85 -11.02
N LYS A 19 -8.91 -1.97 -11.43
CA LYS A 19 -9.66 -3.16 -11.85
C LYS A 19 -10.40 -3.81 -10.67
N HIS A 20 -9.83 -3.74 -9.47
CA HIS A 20 -10.40 -4.30 -8.26
C HIS A 20 -10.30 -3.31 -7.12
N ALA A 21 -11.41 -3.17 -6.39
CA ALA A 21 -11.47 -2.54 -5.08
C ALA A 21 -12.02 -3.54 -4.07
N ILE A 22 -11.42 -3.60 -2.88
CA ILE A 22 -11.77 -4.56 -1.84
C ILE A 22 -11.86 -3.81 -0.53
N THR A 23 -13.05 -3.79 0.08
CA THR A 23 -13.26 -3.14 1.37
C THR A 23 -12.74 -3.99 2.52
N VAL A 24 -12.24 -3.33 3.53
CA VAL A 24 -11.75 -3.91 4.79
C VAL A 24 -12.27 -3.10 5.98
N ASN A 25 -12.22 -3.67 7.17
CA ASN A 25 -12.72 -3.03 8.39
C ASN A 25 -11.82 -1.90 8.91
N SER A 26 -10.56 -1.83 8.47
CA SER A 26 -9.62 -0.75 8.73
C SER A 26 -8.50 -0.78 7.69
N TRP A 27 -7.78 0.34 7.50
CA TRP A 27 -6.64 0.31 6.60
C TRP A 27 -5.48 -0.55 7.13
N THR A 28 -5.31 -0.66 8.44
CA THR A 28 -4.34 -1.61 9.03
C THR A 28 -4.62 -3.05 8.59
N SER A 29 -5.88 -3.49 8.62
CA SER A 29 -6.27 -4.80 8.08
C SER A 29 -6.06 -4.91 6.58
N GLY A 30 -6.21 -3.80 5.86
CA GLY A 30 -5.86 -3.72 4.43
C GLY A 30 -4.37 -3.97 4.19
N LEU A 31 -3.49 -3.32 4.94
CA LEU A 31 -2.05 -3.55 4.85
C LEU A 31 -1.68 -4.99 5.20
N ILE A 32 -2.28 -5.56 6.25
CA ILE A 32 -2.10 -6.97 6.61
C ILE A 32 -2.51 -7.88 5.45
N ALA A 33 -3.66 -7.63 4.82
CA ALA A 33 -4.13 -8.42 3.68
C ALA A 33 -3.24 -8.26 2.44
N ALA A 34 -2.75 -7.04 2.17
CA ALA A 34 -1.82 -6.77 1.08
C ALA A 34 -0.50 -7.54 1.23
N ILE A 35 0.08 -7.50 2.43
CA ILE A 35 1.33 -8.21 2.73
C ILE A 35 1.14 -9.73 2.60
N GLY A 36 0.07 -10.28 3.13
CA GLY A 36 -0.23 -11.70 2.96
C GLY A 36 -0.46 -12.11 1.51
N ALA A 37 -1.13 -11.24 0.71
CA ALA A 37 -1.44 -11.52 -0.68
C ALA A 37 -0.19 -11.63 -1.57
N ILE A 38 0.87 -10.89 -1.28
CA ILE A 38 2.16 -11.01 -2.00
C ILE A 38 2.97 -12.24 -1.59
N GLY A 39 2.49 -13.02 -0.62
CA GLY A 39 3.12 -14.29 -0.22
C GLY A 39 4.35 -14.09 0.66
N VAL A 40 4.30 -13.16 1.60
CA VAL A 40 5.35 -12.95 2.60
C VAL A 40 5.41 -14.11 3.58
N GLU A 41 6.61 -14.57 3.88
CA GLU A 41 6.91 -15.63 4.85
C GLU A 41 7.66 -15.07 6.07
N PRO A 42 7.63 -15.79 7.22
CA PRO A 42 8.40 -15.38 8.38
C PRO A 42 9.90 -15.20 8.08
N GLY A 43 10.43 -14.02 8.43
CA GLY A 43 11.82 -13.65 8.18
C GLY A 43 12.09 -12.96 6.84
N ASP A 44 11.08 -12.87 5.95
CA ASP A 44 11.15 -11.98 4.79
C ASP A 44 11.25 -10.50 5.24
N GLU A 45 11.85 -9.68 4.42
CA GLU A 45 12.06 -8.25 4.70
C GLU A 45 11.15 -7.41 3.81
N ILE A 46 10.55 -6.37 4.41
CA ILE A 46 9.81 -5.33 3.69
C ILE A 46 10.43 -3.99 4.04
N ILE A 47 10.87 -3.26 3.01
CA ILE A 47 11.42 -1.91 3.19
C ILE A 47 10.26 -0.93 3.36
N VAL A 48 10.33 -0.09 4.40
CA VAL A 48 9.32 0.90 4.75
C VAL A 48 9.99 2.11 5.40
N THR A 49 9.34 3.27 5.39
CA THR A 49 9.85 4.43 6.12
C THR A 49 9.52 4.35 7.63
N PRO A 50 10.39 4.86 8.53
CA PRO A 50 10.00 5.08 9.93
C PRO A 50 9.09 6.31 10.10
N TRP A 51 9.01 7.18 9.10
CA TRP A 51 8.19 8.39 9.10
C TRP A 51 6.78 8.08 8.59
N THR A 52 6.00 7.41 9.43
CA THR A 52 4.64 6.96 9.10
C THR A 52 3.84 6.70 10.38
N MET A 53 2.55 6.45 10.22
CA MET A 53 1.74 5.85 11.28
C MET A 53 2.23 4.42 11.54
N CYS A 54 2.35 4.02 12.81
CA CYS A 54 2.92 2.71 13.19
C CYS A 54 2.25 1.51 12.49
N ALA A 55 1.03 1.67 11.99
CA ALA A 55 0.30 0.61 11.29
C ALA A 55 1.06 0.05 10.09
N SER A 56 1.81 0.88 9.34
CA SER A 56 2.61 0.43 8.19
C SER A 56 3.66 -0.62 8.63
N ALA A 57 4.39 -0.34 9.70
CA ALA A 57 5.40 -1.28 10.22
C ALA A 57 4.77 -2.46 10.98
N THR A 58 3.73 -2.23 11.79
CA THR A 58 3.09 -3.31 12.56
C THR A 58 2.37 -4.32 11.69
N ALA A 59 1.86 -3.91 10.53
CA ALA A 59 1.28 -4.84 9.55
C ALA A 59 2.32 -5.83 9.00
N ILE A 60 3.58 -5.41 8.87
CA ILE A 60 4.71 -6.26 8.48
C ILE A 60 4.98 -7.29 9.59
N LEU A 61 5.05 -6.83 10.83
CA LEU A 61 5.29 -7.70 11.99
C LEU A 61 4.18 -8.75 12.18
N HIS A 62 2.95 -8.45 11.75
CA HIS A 62 1.82 -9.40 11.83
C HIS A 62 2.12 -10.72 11.10
N TRP A 63 2.90 -10.68 10.03
CA TRP A 63 3.32 -11.86 9.26
C TRP A 63 4.66 -12.44 9.71
N ASN A 64 5.20 -12.02 10.87
CA ASN A 64 6.55 -12.35 11.34
C ASN A 64 7.65 -11.97 10.32
N ALA A 65 7.34 -11.02 9.44
CA ALA A 65 8.30 -10.39 8.54
C ALA A 65 9.03 -9.24 9.26
N ILE A 66 10.12 -8.78 8.68
CA ILE A 66 11.01 -7.79 9.29
C ILE A 66 10.87 -6.46 8.54
N PRO A 67 10.39 -5.38 9.21
CA PRO A 67 10.43 -4.06 8.62
C PRO A 67 11.88 -3.55 8.58
N ILE A 68 12.36 -3.24 7.39
CA ILE A 68 13.66 -2.60 7.16
C ILE A 68 13.40 -1.12 6.89
N PHE A 69 13.94 -0.26 7.74
CA PHE A 69 13.69 1.17 7.62
C PHE A 69 14.64 1.83 6.62
N ALA A 70 14.06 2.48 5.62
CA ALA A 70 14.74 3.39 4.70
C ALA A 70 14.36 4.84 5.02
N ASP A 71 15.28 5.75 4.77
CA ASP A 71 15.10 7.17 5.06
C ASP A 71 14.12 7.84 4.09
N ILE A 72 13.79 9.09 4.36
CA ILE A 72 12.89 9.93 3.59
C ILE A 72 13.67 11.03 2.87
N GLU A 73 13.09 11.52 1.78
CA GLU A 73 13.52 12.77 1.17
C GLU A 73 13.10 13.97 2.02
N THR A 74 13.99 14.94 2.16
CA THR A 74 13.76 16.12 3.01
C THR A 74 12.68 17.05 2.49
N GLU A 75 12.38 17.01 1.20
CA GLU A 75 11.42 17.91 0.55
C GLU A 75 10.00 17.35 0.50
N THR A 76 9.87 16.04 0.28
CA THR A 76 8.58 15.38 0.09
C THR A 76 8.13 14.58 1.31
N PHE A 77 9.07 14.20 2.18
CA PHE A 77 8.88 13.25 3.29
C PHE A 77 8.48 11.84 2.85
N CYS A 78 8.46 11.56 1.56
CA CYS A 78 8.29 10.21 1.01
C CYS A 78 9.61 9.43 1.05
N LEU A 79 9.57 8.13 0.75
CA LEU A 79 10.78 7.29 0.73
C LEU A 79 11.85 7.84 -0.21
N ASP A 80 13.08 7.93 0.26
CA ASP A 80 14.27 8.19 -0.56
C ASP A 80 14.67 6.92 -1.31
N ILE A 81 14.64 6.99 -2.63
CA ILE A 81 14.94 5.87 -3.52
C ILE A 81 16.37 5.34 -3.33
N ALA A 82 17.34 6.22 -3.10
CA ALA A 82 18.72 5.80 -2.84
C ALA A 82 18.84 5.04 -1.52
N SER A 83 18.14 5.49 -0.49
CA SER A 83 18.05 4.78 0.78
C SER A 83 17.34 3.44 0.64
N VAL A 84 16.27 3.36 -0.15
CA VAL A 84 15.59 2.09 -0.46
C VAL A 84 16.57 1.12 -1.13
N GLU A 85 17.26 1.54 -2.20
CA GLU A 85 18.19 0.68 -2.94
C GLU A 85 19.31 0.16 -2.04
N ALA A 86 19.87 1.00 -1.17
CA ALA A 86 20.93 0.63 -0.23
C ALA A 86 20.51 -0.41 0.81
N ASN A 87 19.22 -0.53 1.08
CA ASN A 87 18.64 -1.45 2.07
C ASN A 87 18.14 -2.77 1.45
N ILE A 88 18.20 -2.96 0.13
CA ILE A 88 17.76 -4.20 -0.52
C ILE A 88 18.74 -5.33 -0.19
N THR A 89 18.22 -6.45 0.29
CA THR A 89 18.94 -7.70 0.54
C THR A 89 18.32 -8.87 -0.24
N HIS A 90 18.94 -10.04 -0.14
CA HIS A 90 18.36 -11.27 -0.72
C HIS A 90 17.07 -11.74 -0.02
N LYS A 91 16.71 -11.16 1.13
CA LYS A 91 15.47 -11.43 1.87
C LYS A 91 14.37 -10.42 1.57
N THR A 92 14.71 -9.31 0.91
CA THR A 92 13.72 -8.27 0.59
C THR A 92 12.66 -8.84 -0.35
N LYS A 93 11.40 -8.76 0.06
CA LYS A 93 10.23 -9.24 -0.69
C LYS A 93 9.45 -8.12 -1.32
N ALA A 94 9.36 -6.99 -0.64
CA ALA A 94 8.57 -5.85 -1.08
C ALA A 94 9.11 -4.53 -0.56
N ILE A 95 8.62 -3.45 -1.18
CA ILE A 95 8.78 -2.08 -0.71
C ILE A 95 7.38 -1.56 -0.38
N MET A 96 7.21 -0.96 0.80
CA MET A 96 5.99 -0.27 1.19
C MET A 96 6.23 1.23 1.15
N SER A 97 5.73 1.89 0.09
CA SER A 97 5.73 3.36 0.03
C SER A 97 4.62 3.93 0.91
N VAL A 98 4.84 5.14 1.41
CA VAL A 98 3.83 5.89 2.17
C VAL A 98 3.63 7.24 1.51
N ASP A 99 2.41 7.49 1.04
CA ASP A 99 2.01 8.76 0.42
C ASP A 99 1.62 9.75 1.51
N ILE A 100 2.65 10.28 2.20
CA ILE A 100 2.49 11.07 3.41
C ILE A 100 1.93 12.45 3.10
N PHE A 101 1.10 12.99 3.99
CA PHE A 101 0.53 14.36 3.92
C PHE A 101 -0.21 14.70 2.63
N GLY A 102 -0.64 13.71 1.86
CA GLY A 102 -1.32 13.92 0.58
C GLY A 102 -0.37 14.00 -0.62
N HIS A 103 0.91 13.71 -0.44
CA HIS A 103 1.91 13.69 -1.50
C HIS A 103 2.22 12.27 -1.94
N SER A 104 2.17 12.01 -3.26
CA SER A 104 2.55 10.70 -3.80
C SER A 104 4.06 10.52 -3.77
N SER A 105 4.50 9.32 -3.43
CA SER A 105 5.90 8.90 -3.61
C SER A 105 6.31 8.97 -5.09
N ASP A 106 7.62 9.06 -5.39
CA ASP A 106 8.14 8.95 -6.76
C ASP A 106 7.93 7.51 -7.28
N MET A 107 6.74 7.28 -7.82
CA MET A 107 6.33 5.94 -8.26
C MET A 107 7.08 5.46 -9.49
N ASP A 108 7.55 6.35 -10.36
CA ASP A 108 8.32 5.95 -11.55
C ASP A 108 9.65 5.33 -11.14
N SER A 109 10.40 6.01 -10.27
CA SER A 109 11.69 5.52 -9.76
C SER A 109 11.49 4.27 -8.89
N LEU A 110 10.48 4.27 -8.02
CA LEU A 110 10.19 3.17 -7.10
C LEU A 110 9.81 1.88 -7.85
N MET A 111 8.90 1.97 -8.81
CA MET A 111 8.47 0.82 -9.63
C MET A 111 9.60 0.32 -10.53
N SER A 112 10.44 1.22 -11.05
CA SER A 112 11.63 0.84 -11.82
C SER A 112 12.63 0.06 -10.96
N LEU A 113 12.91 0.53 -9.75
CA LEU A 113 13.78 -0.14 -8.79
C LEU A 113 13.20 -1.51 -8.37
N ALA A 114 11.93 -1.57 -8.03
CA ALA A 114 11.24 -2.81 -7.67
C ALA A 114 11.32 -3.85 -8.79
N LYS A 115 11.08 -3.43 -10.03
CA LYS A 115 11.20 -4.30 -11.21
C LYS A 115 12.62 -4.84 -11.39
N LYS A 116 13.65 -3.98 -11.22
CA LYS A 116 15.06 -4.36 -11.31
C LYS A 116 15.42 -5.50 -10.33
N HIS A 117 14.84 -5.47 -9.15
CA HIS A 117 15.11 -6.42 -8.07
C HIS A 117 14.03 -7.50 -7.90
N ASN A 118 13.03 -7.57 -8.80
CA ASN A 118 11.90 -8.50 -8.72
C ASN A 118 11.13 -8.40 -7.39
N LEU A 119 10.91 -7.18 -6.91
CA LEU A 119 10.18 -6.88 -5.67
C LEU A 119 8.74 -6.45 -5.99
N LYS A 120 7.85 -6.61 -5.02
CA LYS A 120 6.50 -6.06 -5.05
C LYS A 120 6.47 -4.68 -4.41
N VAL A 121 5.53 -3.84 -4.83
CA VAL A 121 5.29 -2.52 -4.23
C VAL A 121 3.89 -2.47 -3.63
N ILE A 122 3.82 -2.08 -2.37
CA ILE A 122 2.58 -1.76 -1.66
C ILE A 122 2.56 -0.25 -1.39
N SER A 123 1.51 0.46 -1.81
CA SER A 123 1.36 1.88 -1.55
C SER A 123 0.39 2.11 -0.39
N ASP A 124 0.91 2.58 0.73
CA ASP A 124 0.10 3.08 1.86
C ASP A 124 -0.32 4.53 1.57
N THR A 125 -1.49 4.66 0.93
CA THR A 125 -2.06 5.95 0.53
C THR A 125 -3.12 6.44 1.53
N ALA A 126 -2.99 6.03 2.80
CA ALA A 126 -3.94 6.37 3.87
C ALA A 126 -4.14 7.88 4.08
N GLN A 127 -3.20 8.72 3.67
CA GLN A 127 -3.24 10.17 3.84
C GLN A 127 -3.41 10.93 2.52
N ALA A 128 -3.47 10.24 1.38
CA ALA A 128 -3.49 10.86 0.06
C ALA A 128 -4.69 10.41 -0.82
N PRO A 129 -5.92 10.24 -0.27
CA PRO A 129 -7.07 9.90 -1.11
C PRO A 129 -7.34 11.04 -2.10
N GLY A 130 -7.32 10.72 -3.39
CA GLY A 130 -7.54 11.71 -4.45
C GLY A 130 -6.29 12.43 -4.94
N ALA A 131 -5.13 12.24 -4.31
CA ALA A 131 -3.86 12.75 -4.86
C ALA A 131 -3.55 12.09 -6.20
N LEU A 132 -2.93 12.85 -7.10
CA LEU A 132 -2.57 12.40 -8.42
C LEU A 132 -1.05 12.36 -8.61
N TYR A 133 -0.58 11.34 -9.30
CA TYR A 133 0.76 11.22 -9.84
C TYR A 133 0.65 10.96 -11.34
N HIS A 134 1.13 11.90 -12.18
CA HIS A 134 0.95 11.87 -13.64
C HIS A 134 -0.49 11.54 -14.07
N GLU A 135 -1.44 12.29 -13.54
CA GLU A 135 -2.90 12.16 -13.83
C GLU A 135 -3.55 10.84 -13.39
N LYS A 136 -2.83 9.97 -12.70
CA LYS A 136 -3.36 8.74 -12.10
C LYS A 136 -3.46 8.90 -10.58
N TYR A 137 -4.47 8.29 -9.99
CA TYR A 137 -4.63 8.33 -8.55
C TYR A 137 -3.46 7.63 -7.83
N ALA A 138 -2.85 8.30 -6.87
CA ALA A 138 -1.92 7.67 -5.94
C ALA A 138 -2.59 6.43 -5.30
N GLY A 139 -1.80 5.39 -5.04
CA GLY A 139 -2.32 4.09 -4.59
C GLY A 139 -2.71 3.14 -5.72
N THR A 140 -2.93 3.62 -6.97
CA THR A 140 -3.27 2.73 -8.11
C THR A 140 -2.07 2.37 -8.99
N LEU A 141 -0.90 2.93 -8.68
CA LEU A 141 0.33 2.79 -9.48
C LEU A 141 1.20 1.61 -9.02
N ALA A 142 1.02 1.16 -7.78
CA ALA A 142 1.71 0.02 -7.19
C ALA A 142 1.04 -1.31 -7.56
N ASP A 143 1.66 -2.45 -7.20
CA ASP A 143 1.03 -3.77 -7.31
C ASP A 143 -0.25 -3.84 -6.45
N ILE A 144 -0.20 -3.30 -5.24
CA ILE A 144 -1.34 -3.12 -4.33
C ILE A 144 -1.24 -1.74 -3.70
N GLY A 145 -2.33 -1.03 -3.63
CA GLY A 145 -2.42 0.19 -2.84
C GLY A 145 -3.76 0.30 -2.13
N GLY A 146 -4.00 1.42 -1.47
CA GLY A 146 -5.31 1.66 -0.90
C GLY A 146 -5.36 2.77 0.13
N TYR A 147 -6.54 2.96 0.67
CA TYR A 147 -6.95 4.15 1.38
C TYR A 147 -7.58 3.82 2.73
N SER A 148 -7.31 4.68 3.71
CA SER A 148 -7.97 4.62 5.02
C SER A 148 -9.28 5.39 5.00
N LEU A 149 -10.32 4.79 5.57
CA LEU A 149 -11.62 5.41 5.81
C LEU A 149 -11.89 5.62 7.32
N ASN A 150 -10.84 5.69 8.12
CA ASN A 150 -10.94 5.99 9.54
C ASN A 150 -11.50 7.39 9.77
N TYR A 151 -12.19 7.62 10.90
CA TYR A 151 -12.96 8.83 11.19
C TYR A 151 -12.18 10.15 11.08
N HIS A 152 -10.87 10.14 11.28
CA HIS A 152 -10.03 11.34 11.17
C HIS A 152 -9.43 11.57 9.78
N LYS A 153 -9.80 10.77 8.77
CA LYS A 153 -9.35 10.92 7.39
C LYS A 153 -10.26 11.87 6.59
N HIS A 154 -9.76 12.36 5.46
CA HIS A 154 -10.51 13.28 4.58
C HIS A 154 -11.85 12.70 4.10
N ILE A 155 -11.86 11.40 3.84
CA ILE A 155 -13.05 10.62 3.48
C ILE A 155 -13.14 9.49 4.49
N HIS A 156 -14.29 9.32 5.12
CA HIS A 156 -14.42 8.31 6.18
C HIS A 156 -15.80 7.65 6.24
N THR A 157 -15.81 6.45 6.80
CA THR A 157 -17.02 5.67 7.11
C THR A 157 -17.13 5.36 8.62
N GLY A 158 -16.46 6.15 9.44
CA GLY A 158 -16.23 5.85 10.87
C GLY A 158 -14.96 5.01 11.01
N GLU A 159 -15.01 3.76 10.63
CA GLU A 159 -13.87 2.88 10.41
C GLU A 159 -14.00 2.19 9.05
N GLY A 160 -12.86 1.88 8.43
CA GLY A 160 -12.82 1.18 7.15
C GLY A 160 -11.51 1.39 6.40
N GLY A 161 -11.41 0.69 5.28
CA GLY A 161 -10.34 0.85 4.31
C GLY A 161 -10.73 0.25 2.97
N ILE A 162 -9.98 0.62 1.94
CA ILE A 162 -10.14 0.13 0.58
C ILE A 162 -8.78 -0.29 0.05
N LEU A 163 -8.65 -1.55 -0.35
CA LEU A 163 -7.53 -2.04 -1.15
C LEU A 163 -7.86 -1.86 -2.63
N VAL A 164 -6.87 -1.50 -3.43
CA VAL A 164 -6.98 -1.43 -4.90
C VAL A 164 -5.82 -2.17 -5.56
N THR A 165 -6.12 -2.86 -6.66
CA THR A 165 -5.12 -3.54 -7.50
C THR A 165 -5.65 -3.76 -8.90
N ASN A 166 -4.75 -3.91 -9.87
CA ASN A 166 -5.07 -4.32 -11.24
C ASN A 166 -4.76 -5.80 -11.51
N ASP A 167 -4.22 -6.52 -10.52
CA ASP A 167 -3.84 -7.93 -10.60
C ASP A 167 -4.97 -8.83 -10.05
N ASP A 168 -5.44 -9.76 -10.87
CA ASP A 168 -6.54 -10.66 -10.53
C ASP A 168 -6.16 -11.63 -9.40
N ASP A 169 -4.93 -12.13 -9.41
CA ASP A 169 -4.45 -13.11 -8.41
C ASP A 169 -4.27 -12.43 -7.05
N LEU A 170 -3.69 -11.23 -7.03
CA LEU A 170 -3.57 -10.44 -5.81
C LEU A 170 -4.95 -10.08 -5.25
N ALA A 171 -5.91 -9.68 -6.10
CA ALA A 171 -7.27 -9.39 -5.69
C ALA A 171 -7.96 -10.61 -5.06
N ASN A 172 -7.80 -11.78 -5.66
CA ASN A 172 -8.38 -13.04 -5.13
C ASN A 172 -7.76 -13.40 -3.78
N ARG A 173 -6.44 -13.33 -3.64
CA ARG A 173 -5.74 -13.59 -2.36
C ARG A 173 -6.19 -12.62 -1.27
N MET A 174 -6.25 -11.32 -1.57
CA MET A 174 -6.73 -10.32 -0.60
C MET A 174 -8.17 -10.59 -0.15
N ARG A 175 -9.06 -11.03 -1.05
CA ARG A 175 -10.44 -11.40 -0.68
C ARG A 175 -10.52 -12.60 0.24
N LEU A 176 -9.56 -13.53 0.17
CA LEU A 176 -9.50 -14.69 1.07
C LEU A 176 -8.95 -14.34 2.45
N ILE A 177 -8.05 -13.37 2.54
CA ILE A 177 -7.38 -12.99 3.79
C ILE A 177 -8.23 -12.03 4.63
N ARG A 178 -9.02 -11.13 3.97
CA ARG A 178 -9.79 -10.06 4.63
C ARG A 178 -10.87 -10.55 5.60
#